data_6601fb42f032c2fadb6ad655fa2bdcfb
#
_entry.id   6601fb42f032c2fadb6ad655fa2bdcfb
#
_cell.length_a   1.000
_cell.length_b   1.000
_cell.length_c   1.000
_cell.angle_alpha   90.00
_cell.angle_beta   90.00
_cell.angle_gamma   90.00
#
_symmetry.space_group_name_H-M   'P 1'
#
loop_
_entity.id
_entity.type
_entity.pdbx_description
1 polymer ?
#
loop_
_entity_poly.entity_id
_entity_poly.type
_entity_poly.pdbx_seq_one_letter_code
_entity_poly.pdbx_strand_id
1 'polypeptide(L)'
;MKFPRNAKVFRGQLDVAAFAGVFFVLCLMLVFSTLLVHSPGVEIQLPEVLDARVQGVEPPVINVAVDAQGTIYFESQIIERASFKNRLSHVVAQFEKPPTLIIQGDANADLSMVLNLCELASKSGVSKTLWATRMLEPAIQRVP
;
A
#
# COMPACT_ATOMS: atom_id res chain seq x y z
N MET A 1 -16.07 -27.52 -65.25
CA MET A 1 -16.69 -26.65 -64.25
C MET A 1 -15.70 -25.56 -63.88
N LYS A 2 -15.96 -24.29 -64.32
CA LYS A 2 -15.11 -23.16 -63.98
C LYS A 2 -15.70 -22.48 -62.72
N PHE A 3 -15.03 -22.55 -61.60
CA PHE A 3 -15.42 -21.79 -60.40
C PHE A 3 -15.09 -20.30 -60.64
N PRO A 4 -16.04 -19.37 -60.46
CA PRO A 4 -15.74 -17.95 -60.54
C PRO A 4 -14.84 -17.55 -59.37
N ARG A 5 -13.60 -17.16 -59.66
CA ARG A 5 -12.66 -16.62 -58.71
C ARG A 5 -13.05 -15.17 -58.42
N ASN A 6 -13.93 -14.97 -57.44
CA ASN A 6 -14.32 -13.64 -56.98
C ASN A 6 -13.35 -13.18 -55.86
N ALA A 7 -12.07 -13.17 -56.19
CA ALA A 7 -11.06 -12.59 -55.28
C ALA A 7 -11.15 -11.07 -55.42
N LYS A 8 -11.84 -10.42 -54.49
CA LYS A 8 -11.74 -8.96 -54.31
C LYS A 8 -10.30 -8.64 -53.99
N VAL A 9 -9.63 -7.95 -54.88
CA VAL A 9 -8.29 -7.40 -54.63
C VAL A 9 -8.41 -6.47 -53.43
N PHE A 10 -7.71 -6.79 -52.35
CA PHE A 10 -7.59 -5.95 -51.15
C PHE A 10 -6.95 -4.62 -51.60
N ARG A 11 -7.73 -3.62 -51.83
CA ARG A 11 -7.25 -2.26 -52.03
C ARG A 11 -6.91 -1.75 -50.66
N GLY A 12 -5.64 -1.68 -50.27
CA GLY A 12 -5.07 -1.31 -49.02
C GLY A 12 -5.63 -0.07 -48.31
N GLN A 13 -6.95 -0.02 -48.20
CA GLN A 13 -7.62 0.92 -47.31
C GLN A 13 -7.44 0.40 -45.91
N LEU A 14 -6.66 1.11 -45.14
CA LEU A 14 -6.56 0.87 -43.68
C LEU A 14 -7.99 0.90 -43.14
N ASP A 15 -8.47 -0.24 -42.66
CA ASP A 15 -9.78 -0.30 -41.99
C ASP A 15 -9.65 0.37 -40.61
N VAL A 16 -10.06 1.64 -40.57
CA VAL A 16 -10.01 2.48 -39.39
C VAL A 16 -10.79 1.82 -38.23
N ALA A 17 -11.86 1.09 -38.53
CA ALA A 17 -12.66 0.41 -37.53
C ALA A 17 -11.89 -0.74 -36.87
N ALA A 18 -11.15 -1.55 -37.65
CA ALA A 18 -10.31 -2.62 -37.13
C ALA A 18 -9.16 -2.04 -36.27
N PHE A 19 -8.53 -0.95 -36.71
CA PHE A 19 -7.47 -0.28 -35.95
C PHE A 19 -8.01 0.31 -34.67
N ALA A 20 -9.17 0.96 -34.67
CA ALA A 20 -9.81 1.49 -33.48
C ALA A 20 -10.17 0.38 -32.50
N GLY A 21 -10.59 -0.79 -32.97
CA GLY A 21 -10.87 -1.96 -32.12
C GLY A 21 -9.62 -2.46 -31.36
N VAL A 22 -8.51 -2.61 -32.10
CA VAL A 22 -7.23 -3.01 -31.47
C VAL A 22 -6.75 -1.97 -30.47
N PHE A 23 -6.82 -0.68 -30.82
CA PHE A 23 -6.44 0.40 -29.92
C PHE A 23 -7.29 0.41 -28.65
N PHE A 24 -8.59 0.18 -28.76
CA PHE A 24 -9.49 0.10 -27.61
C PHE A 24 -9.14 -1.08 -26.68
N VAL A 25 -8.81 -2.25 -27.25
CA VAL A 25 -8.37 -3.41 -26.47
C VAL A 25 -7.06 -3.11 -25.72
N LEU A 26 -6.11 -2.42 -26.36
CA LEU A 26 -4.87 -2.01 -25.69
C LEU A 26 -5.14 -1.02 -24.54
N CYS A 27 -6.04 -0.07 -24.74
CA CYS A 27 -6.46 0.84 -23.66
C CYS A 27 -7.10 0.09 -22.48
N LEU A 28 -7.97 -0.89 -22.77
CA LEU A 28 -8.53 -1.75 -21.74
C LEU A 28 -7.45 -2.53 -20.99
N MET A 29 -6.47 -3.10 -21.69
CA MET A 29 -5.34 -3.78 -21.07
C MET A 29 -4.54 -2.86 -20.13
N LEU A 30 -4.31 -1.61 -20.54
CA LEU A 30 -3.64 -0.63 -19.67
C LEU A 30 -4.46 -0.35 -18.41
N VAL A 31 -5.76 -0.17 -18.51
CA VAL A 31 -6.65 0.02 -17.37
C VAL A 31 -6.62 -1.21 -16.44
N PHE A 32 -6.72 -2.42 -16.98
CA PHE A 32 -6.63 -3.63 -16.18
C PHE A 32 -5.25 -3.81 -15.52
N SER A 33 -4.17 -3.42 -16.18
CA SER A 33 -2.81 -3.46 -15.60
C SER A 33 -2.70 -2.59 -14.36
N THR A 34 -3.37 -1.44 -14.29
CA THR A 34 -3.36 -0.58 -13.10
C THR A 34 -4.16 -1.16 -11.93
N LEU A 35 -5.20 -1.96 -12.23
CA LEU A 35 -6.00 -2.64 -11.20
C LEU A 35 -5.29 -3.87 -10.61
N LEU A 36 -4.34 -4.46 -11.34
CA LEU A 36 -3.57 -5.64 -10.93
C LEU A 36 -2.33 -5.32 -10.10
N VAL A 37 -2.07 -4.06 -9.76
CA VAL A 37 -1.05 -3.70 -8.77
C VAL A 37 -1.53 -4.19 -7.40
N HIS A 38 -1.26 -5.45 -7.13
CA HIS A 38 -1.36 -5.99 -5.78
C HIS A 38 -0.28 -5.30 -4.95
N SER A 39 -0.67 -4.39 -4.08
CA SER A 39 0.20 -4.02 -2.96
C SER A 39 0.49 -5.32 -2.22
N PRO A 40 1.76 -5.75 -2.11
CA PRO A 40 2.08 -6.91 -1.31
C PRO A 40 1.60 -6.63 0.11
N GLY A 41 0.43 -7.16 0.46
CA GLY A 41 -0.10 -7.11 1.80
C GLY A 41 0.77 -8.03 2.65
N VAL A 42 1.49 -7.47 3.61
CA VAL A 42 2.17 -8.26 4.64
C VAL A 42 1.15 -8.53 5.73
N GLU A 43 0.97 -9.80 6.06
CA GLU A 43 0.15 -10.20 7.19
C GLU A 43 0.91 -9.86 8.48
N ILE A 44 0.47 -8.80 9.17
CA ILE A 44 1.04 -8.33 10.43
C ILE A 44 0.08 -8.71 11.54
N GLN A 45 0.56 -9.48 12.50
CA GLN A 45 -0.16 -9.79 13.71
C GLN A 45 0.06 -8.67 14.73
N LEU A 46 -0.91 -7.77 14.86
CA LEU A 46 -0.82 -6.66 15.81
C LEU A 46 -0.83 -7.19 17.26
N PRO A 47 -0.06 -6.57 18.15
CA PRO A 47 -0.08 -6.91 19.58
C PRO A 47 -1.46 -6.65 20.16
N GLU A 48 -1.94 -7.58 20.99
CA GLU A 48 -3.25 -7.51 21.62
C GLU A 48 -3.19 -6.74 22.92
N VAL A 49 -4.14 -5.83 23.13
CA VAL A 49 -4.28 -5.06 24.39
C VAL A 49 -5.74 -5.09 24.85
N LEU A 50 -5.94 -5.02 26.16
CA LEU A 50 -7.26 -5.08 26.77
C LEU A 50 -8.14 -3.86 26.50
N ASP A 51 -7.55 -2.67 26.33
CA ASP A 51 -8.26 -1.43 26.07
C ASP A 51 -7.53 -0.62 24.99
N ALA A 52 -7.87 -0.87 23.73
CA ALA A 52 -7.32 -0.13 22.59
C ALA A 52 -8.22 1.08 22.29
N ARG A 53 -8.01 2.18 23.00
CA ARG A 53 -8.70 3.45 22.68
C ARG A 53 -7.83 4.27 21.74
N VAL A 54 -8.23 4.34 20.50
CA VAL A 54 -7.66 5.31 19.54
C VAL A 54 -8.25 6.68 19.86
N GLN A 55 -7.52 7.47 20.65
CA GLN A 55 -7.89 8.87 20.84
C GLN A 55 -7.53 9.65 19.56
N GLY A 56 -8.56 10.20 18.90
CA GLY A 56 -8.50 11.20 17.86
C GLY A 56 -7.23 11.24 17.01
N VAL A 57 -7.19 10.46 15.95
CA VAL A 57 -6.14 10.58 14.94
C VAL A 57 -6.54 11.73 14.03
N GLU A 58 -5.87 12.86 14.17
CA GLU A 58 -6.08 14.00 13.27
C GLU A 58 -5.29 13.81 11.97
N PRO A 59 -5.91 14.01 10.80
CA PRO A 59 -5.18 14.02 9.53
C PRO A 59 -4.24 15.24 9.44
N PRO A 60 -3.11 15.13 8.73
CA PRO A 60 -2.68 14.02 7.90
C PRO A 60 -2.05 12.85 8.67
N VAL A 61 -2.22 11.64 8.13
CA VAL A 61 -1.73 10.39 8.74
C VAL A 61 -0.79 9.67 7.79
N ILE A 62 0.32 9.18 8.33
CA ILE A 62 1.29 8.35 7.62
C ILE A 62 1.31 6.97 8.29
N ASN A 63 1.24 5.90 7.50
CA ASN A 63 1.30 4.53 7.99
C ASN A 63 2.66 3.90 7.67
N VAL A 64 3.23 3.21 8.65
CA VAL A 64 4.44 2.41 8.52
C VAL A 64 4.17 1.05 9.13
N ALA A 65 4.55 -0.01 8.44
CA ALA A 65 4.41 -1.36 8.94
C ALA A 65 5.79 -2.01 9.17
N VAL A 66 5.88 -2.85 10.19
CA VAL A 66 7.10 -3.61 10.54
C VAL A 66 6.70 -5.04 10.77
N ASP A 67 7.31 -5.97 10.03
CA ASP A 67 7.05 -7.40 10.20
C ASP A 67 7.88 -8.01 11.34
N ALA A 68 7.63 -9.30 11.62
CA ALA A 68 8.34 -10.05 12.65
C ALA A 68 9.86 -10.16 12.39
N GLN A 69 10.30 -10.03 11.13
CA GLN A 69 11.70 -10.08 10.71
C GLN A 69 12.37 -8.70 10.80
N GLY A 70 11.60 -7.66 11.08
CA GLY A 70 12.09 -6.29 11.18
C GLY A 70 12.19 -5.57 9.83
N THR A 71 11.50 -6.05 8.81
CA THR A 71 11.41 -5.37 7.52
C THR A 71 10.45 -4.19 7.64
N ILE A 72 10.87 -3.02 7.16
CA ILE A 72 10.08 -1.80 7.22
C ILE A 72 9.33 -1.63 5.90
N TYR A 73 8.02 -1.50 5.98
CA TYR A 73 7.14 -1.23 4.84
C TYR A 73 6.62 0.20 4.95
N PHE A 74 7.00 1.03 4.02
CA PHE A 74 6.58 2.43 3.94
C PHE A 74 6.04 2.72 2.54
N GLU A 75 4.85 3.32 2.42
CA GLU A 75 4.17 3.57 1.15
C GLU A 75 4.06 2.31 0.25
N SER A 76 3.78 1.15 0.86
CA SER A 76 3.72 -0.16 0.18
C SER A 76 5.03 -0.63 -0.44
N GLN A 77 6.16 -0.08 -0.03
CA GLN A 77 7.51 -0.47 -0.47
C GLN A 77 8.37 -0.88 0.72
N ILE A 78 9.22 -1.88 0.50
CA ILE A 78 10.26 -2.24 1.47
C ILE A 78 11.30 -1.12 1.47
N ILE A 79 11.63 -0.61 2.65
CA ILE A 79 12.62 0.43 2.81
C ILE A 79 13.68 0.05 3.84
N GLU A 80 14.92 0.37 3.55
CA GLU A 80 16.00 0.22 4.51
C GLU A 80 15.93 1.30 5.60
N ARG A 81 16.32 0.94 6.82
CA ARG A 81 16.37 1.85 7.97
C ARG A 81 17.12 3.16 7.68
N ALA A 82 18.24 3.06 6.98
CA ALA A 82 19.07 4.23 6.64
C ALA A 82 18.33 5.23 5.73
N SER A 83 17.51 4.71 4.82
CA SER A 83 16.75 5.49 3.85
C SER A 83 15.42 5.99 4.41
N PHE A 84 14.89 5.32 5.44
CA PHE A 84 13.60 5.63 6.05
C PHE A 84 13.50 7.08 6.54
N LYS A 85 14.51 7.56 7.26
CA LYS A 85 14.55 8.94 7.79
C LYS A 85 14.41 9.98 6.66
N ASN A 86 15.22 9.83 5.60
CA ASN A 86 15.23 10.78 4.50
C ASN A 86 13.89 10.78 3.76
N ARG A 87 13.36 9.57 3.51
CA ARG A 87 12.07 9.42 2.83
C ARG A 87 10.91 9.97 3.66
N LEU A 88 10.90 9.67 4.95
CA LEU A 88 9.90 10.20 5.88
C LEU A 88 9.96 11.73 5.96
N SER A 89 11.14 12.32 6.09
CA SER A 89 11.30 13.78 6.10
C SER A 89 10.82 14.43 4.81
N HIS A 90 11.05 13.79 3.67
CA HIS A 90 10.58 14.29 2.38
C HIS A 90 9.04 14.25 2.30
N VAL A 91 8.42 13.17 2.79
CA VAL A 91 6.95 13.03 2.81
C VAL A 91 6.34 14.03 3.80
N VAL A 92 6.93 14.17 5.00
CA VAL A 92 6.46 15.14 6.00
C VAL A 92 6.50 16.56 5.47
N ALA A 93 7.54 16.93 4.69
CA ALA A 93 7.67 18.26 4.09
C ALA A 93 6.59 18.58 3.04
N GLN A 94 5.85 17.60 2.54
CA GLN A 94 4.74 17.81 1.61
C GLN A 94 3.43 18.23 2.30
N PHE A 95 3.36 18.06 3.62
CA PHE A 95 2.17 18.43 4.38
C PHE A 95 2.33 19.82 5.02
N GLU A 96 1.29 20.62 4.98
CA GLU A 96 1.24 21.93 5.64
C GLU A 96 1.26 21.82 7.16
N LYS A 97 0.71 20.71 7.69
CA LYS A 97 0.67 20.41 9.13
C LYS A 97 1.49 19.17 9.41
N PRO A 98 2.24 19.12 10.53
CA PRO A 98 2.98 17.93 10.92
C PRO A 98 2.06 16.71 11.03
N PRO A 99 2.34 15.63 10.27
CA PRO A 99 1.47 14.45 10.24
C PRO A 99 1.61 13.61 11.51
N THR A 100 0.59 12.78 11.75
CA THR A 100 0.63 11.71 12.75
C THR A 100 1.17 10.44 12.09
N LEU A 101 2.20 9.82 12.67
CA LEU A 101 2.72 8.54 12.22
C LEU A 101 2.05 7.40 12.98
N ILE A 102 1.49 6.44 12.25
CA ILE A 102 0.96 5.20 12.83
C ILE A 102 1.94 4.07 12.48
N ILE A 103 2.51 3.45 13.51
CA ILE A 103 3.39 2.28 13.37
C ILE A 103 2.57 1.02 13.63
N GLN A 104 2.47 0.16 12.62
CA GLN A 104 1.88 -1.17 12.69
C GLN A 104 3.00 -2.17 12.86
N GLY A 105 3.36 -2.48 14.10
CA GLY A 105 4.38 -3.47 14.42
C GLY A 105 3.76 -4.84 14.64
N ASP A 106 4.41 -5.90 14.09
CA ASP A 106 4.06 -7.27 14.41
C ASP A 106 4.28 -7.56 15.91
N ALA A 107 3.46 -8.42 16.51
CA ALA A 107 3.58 -8.81 17.92
C ALA A 107 4.92 -9.47 18.26
N ASN A 108 5.56 -10.10 17.27
CA ASN A 108 6.87 -10.74 17.38
C ASN A 108 8.02 -9.84 16.89
N ALA A 109 7.72 -8.61 16.47
CA ALA A 109 8.77 -7.68 16.06
C ALA A 109 9.63 -7.26 17.24
N ASP A 110 10.91 -7.04 16.99
CA ASP A 110 11.83 -6.56 18.02
C ASP A 110 11.42 -5.14 18.48
N LEU A 111 11.10 -5.02 19.77
CA LEU A 111 10.74 -3.75 20.38
C LEU A 111 11.81 -2.68 20.18
N SER A 112 13.09 -3.07 20.20
CA SER A 112 14.20 -2.13 19.98
C SER A 112 14.12 -1.47 18.62
N MET A 113 13.66 -2.21 17.61
CA MET A 113 13.48 -1.72 16.25
C MET A 113 12.33 -0.72 16.17
N VAL A 114 11.21 -1.01 16.79
CA VAL A 114 10.06 -0.11 16.85
C VAL A 114 10.41 1.19 17.56
N LEU A 115 11.13 1.12 18.67
CA LEU A 115 11.61 2.31 19.41
C LEU A 115 12.57 3.16 18.56
N ASN A 116 13.48 2.53 17.82
CA ASN A 116 14.36 3.23 16.88
C ASN A 116 13.57 3.97 15.78
N LEU A 117 12.49 3.35 15.27
CA LEU A 117 11.62 4.01 14.30
C LEU A 117 10.89 5.21 14.90
N CYS A 118 10.41 5.10 16.15
CA CYS A 118 9.82 6.23 16.87
C CYS A 118 10.80 7.38 17.02
N GLU A 119 12.06 7.09 17.35
CA GLU A 119 13.13 8.09 17.46
C GLU A 119 13.41 8.77 16.09
N LEU A 120 13.52 7.98 15.02
CA LEU A 120 13.71 8.52 13.68
C LEU A 120 12.52 9.36 13.22
N ALA A 121 11.30 8.94 13.53
CA ALA A 121 10.09 9.69 13.24
C ALA A 121 10.05 11.05 13.95
N SER A 122 10.38 11.06 15.24
CA SER A 122 10.46 12.29 16.03
C SER A 122 11.48 13.28 15.46
N LYS A 123 12.62 12.79 14.95
CA LYS A 123 13.65 13.61 14.29
C LYS A 123 13.27 14.07 12.88
N SER A 124 12.21 13.50 12.30
CA SER A 124 11.74 13.82 10.94
C SER A 124 10.60 14.83 10.88
N GLY A 125 10.20 15.39 12.03
CA GLY A 125 9.17 16.44 12.09
C GLY A 125 7.73 15.92 12.16
N VAL A 126 7.53 14.69 12.60
CA VAL A 126 6.21 14.10 12.87
C VAL A 126 5.66 14.68 14.18
N SER A 127 4.36 15.03 14.21
CA SER A 127 3.73 15.61 15.40
C SER A 127 3.51 14.59 16.51
N LYS A 128 3.10 13.40 16.15
CA LYS A 128 2.74 12.32 17.08
C LYS A 128 3.02 10.97 16.44
N THR A 129 3.53 10.03 17.23
CA THR A 129 3.70 8.63 16.83
C THR A 129 2.75 7.77 17.64
N LEU A 130 1.95 6.96 16.95
CA LEU A 130 0.99 6.03 17.56
C LEU A 130 1.37 4.61 17.17
N TRP A 131 1.23 3.69 18.11
CA TRP A 131 1.39 2.28 17.84
C TRP A 131 0.01 1.64 17.63
N ALA A 132 -0.21 1.00 16.49
CA ALA A 132 -1.43 0.27 16.23
C ALA A 132 -1.42 -1.04 17.04
N THR A 133 -2.50 -1.26 17.77
CA THR A 133 -2.74 -2.47 18.57
C THR A 133 -4.12 -3.02 18.21
N ARG A 134 -4.32 -4.31 18.44
CA ARG A 134 -5.59 -4.98 18.28
C ARG A 134 -6.27 -5.13 19.65
N MET A 135 -7.55 -4.83 19.72
CA MET A 135 -8.33 -5.10 20.92
C MET A 135 -8.53 -6.60 21.08
N LEU A 136 -8.24 -7.13 22.27
CA LEU A 136 -8.65 -8.48 22.65
C LEU A 136 -10.16 -8.55 22.60
N GLU A 137 -10.69 -9.34 21.68
CA GLU A 137 -12.11 -9.66 21.65
C GLU A 137 -12.41 -10.50 22.90
N PRO A 138 -13.26 -10.03 23.83
CA PRO A 138 -13.58 -10.83 24.99
C PRO A 138 -14.16 -12.15 24.49
N ALA A 139 -13.51 -13.25 24.81
CA ALA A 139 -14.00 -14.59 24.54
C ALA A 139 -15.43 -14.65 25.10
N ILE A 140 -16.42 -14.61 24.22
CA ILE A 140 -17.82 -14.86 24.60
C ILE A 140 -17.82 -16.27 25.16
N GLN A 141 -17.80 -16.38 26.50
CA GLN A 141 -18.03 -17.64 27.17
C GLN A 141 -19.39 -18.14 26.69
N ARG A 142 -19.36 -19.10 25.75
CA ARG A 142 -20.54 -19.91 25.49
C ARG A 142 -20.78 -20.71 26.79
N VAL A 143 -21.64 -20.16 27.61
CA VAL A 143 -22.21 -20.89 28.72
C VAL A 143 -22.96 -22.09 28.11
N PRO A 144 -22.69 -23.34 28.60
CA PRO A 144 -23.32 -24.55 28.09
C PRO A 144 -24.83 -24.57 28.33
#